data_72c3863b4827cf90f0a28209d67e9215
#
_entry.id   72c3863b4827cf90f0a28209d67e9215
#
_cell.length_a   1.000
_cell.length_b   1.000
_cell.length_c   1.000
_cell.angle_alpha   90.00
_cell.angle_beta   90.00
_cell.angle_gamma   90.00
#
_symmetry.space_group_name_H-M   'P 1'
#
loop_
_entity.id
_entity.type
_entity.pdbx_description
1 polymer ?
#
loop_
_entity_poly.entity_id
_entity_poly.type
_entity_poly.pdbx_seq_one_letter_code
_entity_poly.pdbx_strand_id
1 'polypeptide(L)'
;MRVLVWNMNKQKRAWDYLRGHAKEFDVALLQETRDPRLMADPRWSSVVWRPKAGPPGSPRTLWGSAVIAPSLELEGYEPNEAFPWLGELAGSVAVARSSGSPTWFASLHTHASPVPQAVLDLHSWADAPLCAPNGTVWEQDLIPFELHRLFAGETFLWGGDLNSAEAMDDLGFVGGNRRLREIWREAGSRDLRGRFCTEEQQTFFRPNRRPYQLDHVFADPLTESRVLDWRVDTPAVAATPAFSDHAPIVVELERCN
;
A
#
# COMPACT_ATOMS: atom_id res chain seq x y z
N MET A 1 0.65 -17.23 8.10
CA MET A 1 1.01 -16.51 6.86
C MET A 1 1.72 -15.23 7.23
N ARG A 2 2.78 -14.86 6.51
CA ARG A 2 3.53 -13.62 6.74
C ARG A 2 3.45 -12.72 5.52
N VAL A 3 3.03 -11.47 5.72
CA VAL A 3 2.90 -10.44 4.69
C VAL A 3 3.96 -9.37 4.91
N LEU A 4 4.70 -9.01 3.87
CA LEU A 4 5.68 -7.92 3.85
C LEU A 4 5.06 -6.73 3.10
N VAL A 5 5.16 -5.51 3.63
CA VAL A 5 4.74 -4.28 2.95
C VAL A 5 5.94 -3.35 2.87
N TRP A 6 6.33 -2.92 1.65
CA TRP A 6 7.56 -2.14 1.50
C TRP A 6 7.60 -1.23 0.27
N ASN A 7 7.81 0.07 0.49
CA ASN A 7 8.20 0.97 -0.58
C ASN A 7 9.71 0.78 -0.88
N MET A 8 10.04 0.31 -2.09
CA MET A 8 11.39 -0.05 -2.51
C MET A 8 12.20 1.12 -3.08
N ASN A 9 11.61 2.32 -3.16
CA ASN A 9 12.24 3.53 -3.71
C ASN A 9 13.02 3.26 -5.03
N LYS A 10 12.50 2.40 -5.89
CA LYS A 10 13.10 2.03 -7.20
C LYS A 10 14.47 1.36 -7.11
N GLN A 11 14.92 0.98 -5.90
CA GLN A 11 16.27 0.46 -5.68
C GLN A 11 16.42 -0.99 -6.14
N LYS A 12 17.44 -1.24 -6.97
CA LYS A 12 17.77 -2.60 -7.40
C LYS A 12 18.18 -3.49 -6.22
N ARG A 13 18.92 -2.95 -5.25
CA ARG A 13 19.40 -3.68 -4.07
C ARG A 13 18.29 -4.19 -3.16
N ALA A 14 17.11 -3.51 -3.17
CA ALA A 14 15.95 -4.00 -2.43
C ALA A 14 15.50 -5.39 -2.94
N TRP A 15 15.67 -5.67 -4.23
CA TRP A 15 15.41 -7.00 -4.79
C TRP A 15 16.39 -8.06 -4.31
N ASP A 16 17.67 -7.70 -4.08
CA ASP A 16 18.66 -8.62 -3.53
C ASP A 16 18.27 -9.02 -2.10
N TYR A 17 17.79 -8.05 -1.30
CA TYR A 17 17.25 -8.31 0.03
C TYR A 17 16.05 -9.27 -0.04
N LEU A 18 15.03 -8.96 -0.85
CA LEU A 18 13.83 -9.80 -0.97
C LEU A 18 14.17 -11.23 -1.40
N ARG A 19 15.09 -11.42 -2.35
CA ARG A 19 15.53 -12.75 -2.77
C ARG A 19 16.23 -13.52 -1.65
N GLY A 20 17.05 -12.85 -0.86
CA GLY A 20 17.71 -13.43 0.32
C GLY A 20 16.74 -13.87 1.41
N HIS A 21 15.59 -13.20 1.52
CA HIS A 21 14.58 -13.38 2.57
C HIS A 21 13.27 -14.00 2.05
N ALA A 22 13.27 -14.58 0.85
CA ALA A 22 12.05 -15.12 0.22
C ALA A 22 11.32 -16.21 1.03
N LYS A 23 12.01 -16.86 1.97
CA LYS A 23 11.40 -17.84 2.88
C LYS A 23 10.73 -17.21 4.11
N GLU A 24 10.91 -15.92 4.29
CA GLU A 24 10.45 -15.19 5.46
C GLU A 24 9.10 -14.50 5.24
N PHE A 25 8.57 -14.52 4.02
CA PHE A 25 7.25 -14.00 3.71
C PHE A 25 6.51 -14.91 2.70
N ASP A 26 5.21 -14.95 2.82
CA ASP A 26 4.32 -15.68 1.90
C ASP A 26 3.80 -14.74 0.79
N VAL A 27 3.55 -13.45 1.14
CA VAL A 27 3.10 -12.40 0.22
C VAL A 27 3.88 -11.12 0.48
N ALA A 28 4.25 -10.36 -0.56
CA ALA A 28 4.78 -9.02 -0.41
C ALA A 28 3.99 -8.00 -1.23
N LEU A 29 3.66 -6.89 -0.60
CA LEU A 29 3.01 -5.70 -1.16
C LEU A 29 4.10 -4.65 -1.36
N LEU A 30 4.49 -4.42 -2.61
CA LEU A 30 5.65 -3.59 -2.94
C LEU A 30 5.22 -2.32 -3.65
N GLN A 31 5.81 -1.18 -3.27
CA GLN A 31 5.58 0.12 -3.88
C GLN A 31 6.89 0.65 -4.48
N GLU A 32 6.77 1.56 -5.42
CA GLU A 32 7.89 2.12 -6.20
C GLU A 32 8.85 1.04 -6.72
N THR A 33 8.31 -0.10 -7.12
CA THR A 33 9.11 -1.20 -7.64
C THR A 33 9.22 -1.13 -9.16
N ARG A 34 10.38 -1.51 -9.68
CA ARG A 34 10.53 -1.80 -11.12
C ARG A 34 9.73 -3.06 -11.45
N ASP A 35 9.54 -3.33 -12.74
CA ASP A 35 8.83 -4.54 -13.17
C ASP A 35 9.44 -5.79 -12.49
N PRO A 36 8.69 -6.45 -11.61
CA PRO A 36 9.19 -7.61 -10.88
C PRO A 36 9.55 -8.79 -11.79
N ARG A 37 8.92 -8.92 -12.95
CA ARG A 37 9.22 -9.99 -13.92
C ARG A 37 10.66 -9.94 -14.43
N LEU A 38 11.30 -8.75 -14.35
CA LEU A 38 12.69 -8.53 -14.72
C LEU A 38 13.65 -8.63 -13.52
N MET A 39 13.14 -8.55 -12.29
CA MET A 39 13.92 -8.37 -11.07
C MET A 39 13.73 -9.47 -10.04
N ALA A 40 12.54 -10.06 -10.00
CA ALA A 40 12.19 -11.12 -9.06
C ALA A 40 12.95 -12.43 -9.37
N ASP A 41 12.95 -13.32 -8.39
CA ASP A 41 13.45 -14.68 -8.61
C ASP A 41 12.47 -15.40 -9.56
N PRO A 42 12.94 -15.95 -10.68
CA PRO A 42 12.07 -16.66 -11.64
C PRO A 42 11.38 -17.88 -11.05
N ARG A 43 11.79 -18.34 -9.87
CA ARG A 43 11.17 -19.47 -9.14
C ARG A 43 9.94 -19.04 -8.33
N TRP A 44 9.66 -17.74 -8.21
CA TRP A 44 8.48 -17.29 -7.48
C TRP A 44 7.19 -17.59 -8.24
N SER A 45 6.21 -18.13 -7.53
CA SER A 45 4.99 -18.67 -8.13
C SER A 45 4.14 -17.61 -8.81
N SER A 46 4.08 -16.43 -8.23
CA SER A 46 3.18 -15.40 -8.74
C SER A 46 3.73 -13.98 -8.60
N VAL A 47 3.50 -13.21 -9.65
CA VAL A 47 3.84 -11.79 -9.71
C VAL A 47 2.70 -11.03 -10.40
N VAL A 48 2.04 -10.14 -9.65
CA VAL A 48 1.07 -9.17 -10.17
C VAL A 48 1.69 -7.78 -10.07
N TRP A 49 1.85 -7.10 -11.20
CA TRP A 49 2.47 -5.78 -11.25
C TRP A 49 1.64 -4.79 -12.07
N ARG A 50 1.54 -3.58 -11.56
CA ARG A 50 0.89 -2.46 -12.23
C ARG A 50 1.85 -1.28 -12.28
N PRO A 51 2.25 -0.86 -13.49
CA PRO A 51 3.06 0.35 -13.65
C PRO A 51 2.25 1.56 -13.19
N LYS A 52 2.95 2.53 -12.63
CA LYS A 52 2.39 3.86 -12.43
C LYS A 52 2.00 4.45 -13.79
N ALA A 53 0.84 5.09 -13.85
CA ALA A 53 0.48 5.89 -15.01
C ALA A 53 1.45 7.08 -15.17
N GLY A 54 1.83 7.35 -16.40
CA GLY A 54 2.50 8.60 -16.75
C GLY A 54 1.47 9.69 -17.06
N PRO A 55 1.86 10.97 -17.10
CA PRO A 55 1.01 12.02 -17.66
C PRO A 55 0.48 11.63 -19.04
N PRO A 56 -0.72 12.09 -19.45
CA PRO A 56 -1.26 11.83 -20.77
C PRO A 56 -0.22 12.09 -21.87
N GLY A 57 -0.01 11.11 -22.75
CA GLY A 57 0.99 11.18 -23.82
C GLY A 57 2.44 10.87 -23.41
N SER A 58 2.72 10.64 -22.14
CA SER A 58 4.03 10.21 -21.65
C SER A 58 4.18 8.68 -21.70
N PRO A 59 5.42 8.15 -21.90
CA PRO A 59 5.65 6.74 -21.76
C PRO A 59 5.29 6.29 -20.33
N ARG A 60 4.76 5.08 -20.20
CA ARG A 60 4.51 4.48 -18.87
C ARG A 60 5.78 4.53 -18.04
N THR A 61 5.65 4.87 -16.77
CA THR A 61 6.79 4.88 -15.86
C THR A 61 7.35 3.47 -15.71
N LEU A 62 8.67 3.38 -15.50
CA LEU A 62 9.36 2.09 -15.30
C LEU A 62 9.19 1.54 -13.88
N TRP A 63 8.25 2.07 -13.09
CA TRP A 63 7.99 1.65 -11.72
C TRP A 63 6.48 1.72 -11.39
N GLY A 64 6.07 1.02 -10.36
CA GLY A 64 4.68 0.91 -9.95
C GLY A 64 4.52 0.16 -8.64
N SER A 65 3.34 -0.42 -8.43
CA SER A 65 3.03 -1.31 -7.31
C SER A 65 3.00 -2.77 -7.74
N ALA A 66 3.34 -3.67 -6.82
CA ALA A 66 3.30 -5.11 -7.08
C ALA A 66 2.74 -5.88 -5.87
N VAL A 67 2.07 -7.00 -6.16
CA VAL A 67 1.81 -8.08 -5.22
C VAL A 67 2.58 -9.29 -5.72
N ILE A 68 3.45 -9.83 -4.88
CA ILE A 68 4.25 -11.00 -5.22
C ILE A 68 4.10 -12.11 -4.18
N ALA A 69 4.19 -13.36 -4.60
CA ALA A 69 4.16 -14.50 -3.72
C ALA A 69 5.21 -15.54 -4.16
N PRO A 70 6.20 -15.86 -3.29
CA PRO A 70 7.21 -16.86 -3.60
C PRO A 70 6.65 -18.28 -3.80
N SER A 71 5.59 -18.63 -3.07
CA SER A 71 5.07 -20.01 -3.02
C SER A 71 3.54 -20.13 -3.09
N LEU A 72 2.82 -19.01 -3.26
CA LEU A 72 1.36 -19.02 -3.42
C LEU A 72 1.00 -18.62 -4.85
N GLU A 73 -0.05 -19.24 -5.37
CA GLU A 73 -0.66 -18.80 -6.62
C GLU A 73 -1.57 -17.60 -6.37
N LEU A 74 -1.32 -16.53 -7.12
CA LEU A 74 -2.11 -15.30 -7.08
C LEU A 74 -2.83 -15.11 -8.41
N GLU A 75 -4.10 -14.84 -8.34
CA GLU A 75 -4.89 -14.33 -9.45
C GLU A 75 -4.88 -12.80 -9.40
N GLY A 76 -4.37 -12.18 -10.47
CA GLY A 76 -4.31 -10.73 -10.59
C GLY A 76 -5.67 -10.15 -10.97
N TYR A 77 -6.01 -9.01 -10.36
CA TYR A 77 -7.18 -8.23 -10.72
C TYR A 77 -6.76 -6.93 -11.42
N GLU A 78 -7.51 -6.52 -12.44
CA GLU A 78 -7.26 -5.28 -13.18
C GLU A 78 -8.10 -4.12 -12.60
N PRO A 79 -7.55 -3.34 -11.65
CA PRO A 79 -8.32 -2.26 -11.03
C PRO A 79 -8.79 -1.20 -12.04
N ASN A 80 -8.04 -0.99 -13.13
CA ASN A 80 -8.41 -0.02 -14.17
C ASN A 80 -9.71 -0.36 -14.91
N GLU A 81 -10.18 -1.62 -14.87
CA GLU A 81 -11.47 -1.99 -15.42
C GLU A 81 -12.62 -1.49 -14.53
N ALA A 82 -12.44 -1.59 -13.21
CA ALA A 82 -13.40 -1.09 -12.23
C ALA A 82 -13.27 0.43 -12.00
N PHE A 83 -12.03 0.93 -12.06
CA PHE A 83 -11.67 2.32 -11.77
C PHE A 83 -10.84 2.93 -12.92
N PRO A 84 -11.46 3.25 -14.07
CA PRO A 84 -10.72 3.75 -15.25
C PRO A 84 -9.89 5.01 -14.96
N TRP A 85 -10.30 5.82 -13.99
CA TRP A 85 -9.63 7.04 -13.58
C TRP A 85 -8.30 6.81 -12.84
N LEU A 86 -8.00 5.58 -12.36
CA LEU A 86 -6.70 5.28 -11.73
C LEU A 86 -5.52 5.58 -12.66
N GLY A 87 -5.72 5.47 -13.97
CA GLY A 87 -4.72 5.82 -14.96
C GLY A 87 -4.37 7.32 -15.01
N GLU A 88 -5.22 8.16 -14.47
CA GLU A 88 -5.05 9.62 -14.44
C GLU A 88 -4.36 10.11 -13.15
N LEU A 89 -4.18 9.24 -12.17
CA LEU A 89 -3.56 9.57 -10.89
C LEU A 89 -2.04 9.36 -10.90
N ALA A 90 -1.36 10.07 -9.99
CA ALA A 90 0.07 9.90 -9.78
C ALA A 90 0.44 8.63 -8.98
N GLY A 91 -0.51 8.06 -8.25
CA GLY A 91 -0.35 6.82 -7.48
C GLY A 91 -0.40 5.55 -8.34
N SER A 92 -0.27 4.42 -7.69
CA SER A 92 -0.38 3.10 -8.32
C SER A 92 -0.99 2.07 -7.38
N VAL A 93 -1.76 1.13 -7.95
CA VAL A 93 -2.43 0.06 -7.20
C VAL A 93 -2.26 -1.26 -7.93
N ALA A 94 -1.79 -2.29 -7.22
CA ALA A 94 -1.79 -3.67 -7.69
C ALA A 94 -2.68 -4.51 -6.78
N VAL A 95 -3.58 -5.29 -7.36
CA VAL A 95 -4.55 -6.11 -6.62
C VAL A 95 -4.43 -7.56 -7.07
N ALA A 96 -4.44 -8.47 -6.10
CA ALA A 96 -4.41 -9.90 -6.33
C ALA A 96 -5.24 -10.66 -5.29
N ARG A 97 -5.65 -11.85 -5.65
CA ARG A 97 -6.30 -12.81 -4.76
C ARG A 97 -5.50 -14.11 -4.73
N SER A 98 -5.36 -14.72 -3.58
CA SER A 98 -4.78 -16.05 -3.51
C SER A 98 -5.81 -17.10 -3.99
N SER A 99 -5.42 -17.97 -4.90
CA SER A 99 -6.28 -19.07 -5.40
C SER A 99 -6.70 -20.06 -4.31
N GLY A 100 -5.94 -20.15 -3.22
CA GLY A 100 -6.22 -21.02 -2.06
C GLY A 100 -6.83 -20.33 -0.84
N SER A 101 -7.12 -19.02 -0.92
CA SER A 101 -7.67 -18.22 0.19
C SER A 101 -8.68 -17.21 -0.33
N PRO A 102 -9.78 -16.95 0.39
CA PRO A 102 -10.72 -15.88 -0.01
C PRO A 102 -10.15 -14.47 0.15
N THR A 103 -8.91 -14.32 0.62
CA THR A 103 -8.33 -13.03 0.99
C THR A 103 -7.79 -12.29 -0.24
N TRP A 104 -8.21 -11.05 -0.41
CA TRP A 104 -7.65 -10.10 -1.35
C TRP A 104 -6.42 -9.41 -0.77
N PHE A 105 -5.43 -9.16 -1.61
CA PHE A 105 -4.24 -8.39 -1.29
C PHE A 105 -4.13 -7.19 -2.22
N ALA A 106 -3.88 -6.00 -1.66
CA ALA A 106 -3.63 -4.82 -2.48
C ALA A 106 -2.39 -4.06 -2.01
N SER A 107 -1.52 -3.73 -2.96
CA SER A 107 -0.36 -2.87 -2.78
C SER A 107 -0.67 -1.48 -3.31
N LEU A 108 -0.57 -0.46 -2.46
CA LEU A 108 -0.90 0.91 -2.77
C LEU A 108 0.32 1.82 -2.66
N HIS A 109 0.47 2.71 -3.63
CA HIS A 109 1.28 3.91 -3.49
C HIS A 109 0.41 5.10 -3.85
N THR A 110 0.06 5.93 -2.89
CA THR A 110 -0.64 7.18 -3.15
C THR A 110 0.35 8.34 -3.20
N HIS A 111 0.03 9.37 -3.95
CA HIS A 111 0.85 10.58 -3.97
C HIS A 111 0.25 11.64 -3.05
N ALA A 112 1.09 12.41 -2.37
CA ALA A 112 0.65 13.60 -1.64
C ALA A 112 0.29 14.72 -2.63
N SER A 113 -0.69 14.44 -3.51
CA SER A 113 -1.14 15.32 -4.58
C SER A 113 -2.66 15.40 -4.58
N PRO A 114 -3.25 16.58 -4.82
CA PRO A 114 -4.66 16.71 -5.08
C PRO A 114 -5.08 15.88 -6.30
N VAL A 115 -6.26 15.29 -6.24
CA VAL A 115 -6.87 14.64 -7.40
C VAL A 115 -7.18 15.71 -8.45
N PRO A 116 -6.80 15.52 -9.73
CA PRO A 116 -7.10 16.48 -10.78
C PRO A 116 -8.60 16.72 -10.95
N GLN A 117 -9.00 17.97 -11.16
CA GLN A 117 -10.42 18.34 -11.32
C GLN A 117 -11.10 17.53 -12.44
N ALA A 118 -10.38 17.29 -13.54
CA ALA A 118 -10.90 16.48 -14.63
C ALA A 118 -11.30 15.04 -14.21
N VAL A 119 -10.59 14.46 -13.22
CA VAL A 119 -10.93 13.16 -12.64
C VAL A 119 -12.17 13.28 -11.76
N LEU A 120 -12.25 14.35 -10.96
CA LEU A 120 -13.42 14.62 -10.11
C LEU A 120 -14.68 14.85 -10.93
N ASP A 121 -14.57 15.49 -12.08
CA ASP A 121 -15.70 15.78 -12.98
C ASP A 121 -16.23 14.53 -13.70
N LEU A 122 -15.41 13.50 -13.86
CA LEU A 122 -15.81 12.25 -14.53
C LEU A 122 -16.69 11.34 -13.66
N HIS A 123 -16.69 11.58 -12.34
CA HIS A 123 -17.34 10.67 -11.40
C HIS A 123 -18.14 11.44 -10.35
N SER A 124 -19.26 10.86 -9.94
CA SER A 124 -20.01 11.37 -8.80
C SER A 124 -19.31 10.94 -7.50
N TRP A 125 -18.52 11.82 -6.93
CA TRP A 125 -17.85 11.63 -5.65
C TRP A 125 -18.70 12.16 -4.48
N ALA A 126 -20.00 12.27 -4.64
CA ALA A 126 -20.89 12.83 -3.62
C ALA A 126 -20.75 12.13 -2.24
N ASP A 127 -20.37 10.86 -2.26
CA ASP A 127 -20.19 10.03 -1.07
C ASP A 127 -18.71 9.84 -0.69
N ALA A 128 -17.76 10.43 -1.45
CA ALA A 128 -16.34 10.33 -1.10
C ALA A 128 -16.04 11.17 0.15
N PRO A 129 -15.39 10.60 1.15
CA PRO A 129 -15.06 11.34 2.34
C PRO A 129 -13.99 12.39 2.05
N LEU A 130 -14.31 13.65 2.32
CA LEU A 130 -13.35 14.75 2.26
C LEU A 130 -12.63 14.86 3.60
N CYS A 131 -11.35 14.57 3.63
CA CYS A 131 -10.55 14.60 4.85
C CYS A 131 -9.87 15.95 5.05
N ALA A 132 -9.50 16.64 3.96
CA ALA A 132 -8.87 17.93 4.04
C ALA A 132 -9.88 19.03 4.41
N PRO A 133 -9.58 19.90 5.42
CA PRO A 133 -10.49 20.96 5.89
C PRO A 133 -10.85 21.98 4.80
N ASN A 134 -10.03 22.12 3.77
CA ASN A 134 -10.26 23.04 2.65
C ASN A 134 -11.10 22.42 1.51
N GLY A 135 -11.61 21.21 1.69
CA GLY A 135 -12.40 20.51 0.67
C GLY A 135 -11.60 19.93 -0.49
N THR A 136 -10.26 19.95 -0.43
CA THR A 136 -9.42 19.30 -1.44
C THR A 136 -9.52 17.80 -1.30
N VAL A 137 -9.76 17.07 -2.42
CA VAL A 137 -9.70 15.61 -2.49
C VAL A 137 -8.27 15.20 -2.82
N TRP A 138 -7.71 14.33 -2.03
CA TRP A 138 -6.36 13.79 -2.23
C TRP A 138 -6.41 12.33 -2.72
N GLU A 139 -5.36 11.86 -3.36
CA GLU A 139 -5.29 10.47 -3.81
C GLU A 139 -5.46 9.47 -2.68
N GLN A 140 -4.92 9.79 -1.49
CA GLN A 140 -5.11 8.96 -0.29
C GLN A 140 -6.54 8.93 0.24
N ASP A 141 -7.38 9.93 -0.09
CA ASP A 141 -8.80 9.88 0.23
C ASP A 141 -9.53 8.90 -0.69
N LEU A 142 -9.20 8.97 -1.97
CA LEU A 142 -9.96 8.35 -3.04
C LEU A 142 -9.61 6.88 -3.28
N ILE A 143 -8.32 6.55 -3.38
CA ILE A 143 -7.88 5.20 -3.75
C ILE A 143 -8.34 4.15 -2.72
N PRO A 144 -8.11 4.34 -1.40
CA PRO A 144 -8.59 3.38 -0.41
C PRO A 144 -10.11 3.30 -0.31
N PHE A 145 -10.82 4.41 -0.55
CA PHE A 145 -12.29 4.42 -0.58
C PHE A 145 -12.83 3.51 -1.69
N GLU A 146 -12.25 3.56 -2.89
CA GLU A 146 -12.65 2.70 -4.00
C GLU A 146 -12.24 1.24 -3.78
N LEU A 147 -11.07 1.00 -3.18
CA LEU A 147 -10.70 -0.37 -2.79
C LEU A 147 -11.69 -0.97 -1.79
N HIS A 148 -12.20 -0.16 -0.88
CA HIS A 148 -13.22 -0.57 0.07
C HIS A 148 -14.50 -1.03 -0.64
N ARG A 149 -14.93 -0.31 -1.67
CA ARG A 149 -16.07 -0.71 -2.50
C ARG A 149 -15.80 -2.00 -3.26
N LEU A 150 -14.56 -2.17 -3.77
CA LEU A 150 -14.16 -3.38 -4.46
C LEU A 150 -14.20 -4.61 -3.54
N PHE A 151 -13.76 -4.45 -2.30
CA PHE A 151 -13.67 -5.54 -1.34
C PHE A 151 -14.92 -5.70 -0.45
N ALA A 152 -16.01 -5.00 -0.76
CA ALA A 152 -17.22 -5.04 0.05
C ALA A 152 -17.74 -6.48 0.22
N GLY A 153 -17.79 -6.95 1.47
CA GLY A 153 -18.21 -8.32 1.82
C GLY A 153 -17.14 -9.41 1.67
N GLU A 154 -15.92 -9.05 1.25
CA GLU A 154 -14.79 -9.96 1.10
C GLU A 154 -13.77 -9.79 2.24
N THR A 155 -12.91 -10.78 2.44
CA THR A 155 -11.74 -10.62 3.30
C THR A 155 -10.60 -9.98 2.54
N PHE A 156 -9.89 -9.05 3.17
CA PHE A 156 -8.82 -8.32 2.52
C PHE A 156 -7.68 -7.91 3.48
N LEU A 157 -6.52 -7.71 2.90
CA LEU A 157 -5.40 -6.99 3.48
C LEU A 157 -4.80 -6.07 2.42
N TRP A 158 -4.75 -4.79 2.69
CA TRP A 158 -4.10 -3.84 1.81
C TRP A 158 -3.10 -2.97 2.57
N GLY A 159 -2.08 -2.51 1.90
CA GLY A 159 -1.08 -1.65 2.51
C GLY A 159 -0.13 -1.04 1.51
N GLY A 160 0.67 -0.11 2.00
CA GLY A 160 1.71 0.57 1.24
C GLY A 160 2.00 1.96 1.71
N ASP A 161 2.69 2.70 0.87
CA ASP A 161 3.03 4.10 1.09
C ASP A 161 1.83 5.00 0.75
N LEU A 162 1.20 5.51 1.79
CA LEU A 162 0.06 6.42 1.66
C LEU A 162 0.48 7.89 1.64
N ASN A 163 1.78 8.19 1.81
CA ASN A 163 2.29 9.56 1.95
C ASN A 163 1.49 10.39 2.97
N SER A 164 0.96 9.74 4.01
CA SER A 164 0.10 10.30 5.05
C SER A 164 0.55 9.82 6.42
N ALA A 165 0.71 10.73 7.36
CA ALA A 165 1.03 10.44 8.76
C ALA A 165 0.20 11.33 9.69
N GLU A 166 -0.28 10.80 10.82
CA GLU A 166 -1.05 11.57 11.81
C GLU A 166 -0.24 12.76 12.35
N ALA A 167 1.08 12.56 12.51
CA ALA A 167 1.99 13.60 12.94
C ALA A 167 2.04 14.82 11.99
N MET A 168 1.60 14.69 10.74
CA MET A 168 1.54 15.81 9.80
C MET A 168 0.45 16.82 10.18
N ASP A 169 -0.63 16.37 10.83
CA ASP A 169 -1.71 17.25 11.28
C ASP A 169 -1.24 18.26 12.34
N ASP A 170 -0.21 17.90 13.13
CA ASP A 170 0.35 18.74 14.17
C ASP A 170 1.33 19.82 13.63
N LEU A 171 1.67 19.76 12.35
CA LEU A 171 2.69 20.61 11.73
C LEU A 171 2.14 21.73 10.86
N GLY A 172 0.82 21.90 10.83
CA GLY A 172 0.16 22.89 9.98
C GLY A 172 0.22 22.57 8.49
N PHE A 173 0.60 21.34 8.11
CA PHE A 173 0.31 20.81 6.79
C PHE A 173 -1.20 20.67 6.60
N VAL A 174 -1.62 20.40 5.38
CA VAL A 174 -3.04 20.13 5.12
C VAL A 174 -3.49 19.02 6.08
N GLY A 175 -4.36 19.37 7.04
CA GLY A 175 -4.85 18.44 8.04
C GLY A 175 -5.78 17.38 7.45
N GLY A 176 -6.19 16.42 8.29
CA GLY A 176 -7.12 15.38 7.89
C GLY A 176 -6.54 13.96 7.88
N ASN A 177 -5.24 13.79 8.19
CA ASN A 177 -4.63 12.47 8.23
C ASN A 177 -5.26 11.57 9.31
N ARG A 178 -5.56 12.10 10.50
CA ARG A 178 -6.31 11.37 11.55
C ARG A 178 -7.74 11.07 11.11
N ARG A 179 -8.41 12.07 10.52
CA ARG A 179 -9.79 11.92 10.04
C ARG A 179 -9.89 10.85 8.94
N LEU A 180 -8.91 10.78 8.06
CA LEU A 180 -8.82 9.76 7.02
C LEU A 180 -8.87 8.35 7.61
N ARG A 181 -8.10 8.07 8.66
CA ARG A 181 -8.10 6.76 9.34
C ARG A 181 -9.40 6.44 10.05
N GLU A 182 -10.05 7.46 10.63
CA GLU A 182 -11.39 7.29 11.21
C GLU A 182 -12.40 6.86 10.16
N ILE A 183 -12.40 7.52 9.00
CA ILE A 183 -13.27 7.19 7.87
C ILE A 183 -13.03 5.76 7.38
N TRP A 184 -11.78 5.35 7.22
CA TRP A 184 -11.49 3.97 6.81
C TRP A 184 -11.95 2.95 7.86
N ARG A 185 -11.80 3.28 9.13
CA ARG A 185 -12.32 2.45 10.21
C ARG A 185 -13.84 2.35 10.19
N GLU A 186 -14.54 3.46 9.99
CA GLU A 186 -16.01 3.50 9.84
C GLU A 186 -16.46 2.68 8.63
N ALA A 187 -15.69 2.74 7.56
CA ALA A 187 -15.91 1.94 6.36
C ALA A 187 -15.53 0.44 6.51
N GLY A 188 -14.94 0.00 7.62
CA GLY A 188 -14.62 -1.40 7.92
C GLY A 188 -13.15 -1.80 7.74
N SER A 189 -12.25 -0.88 7.34
CA SER A 189 -10.81 -1.13 7.35
C SER A 189 -10.21 -0.88 8.72
N ARG A 190 -9.50 -1.85 9.24
CA ARG A 190 -8.80 -1.77 10.52
C ARG A 190 -7.33 -1.49 10.29
N ASP A 191 -6.82 -0.39 10.87
CA ASP A 191 -5.38 -0.13 10.93
C ASP A 191 -4.72 -1.17 11.84
N LEU A 192 -3.92 -2.05 11.27
CA LEU A 192 -3.32 -3.16 12.01
C LEU A 192 -2.32 -2.70 13.05
N ARG A 193 -1.68 -1.55 12.85
CA ARG A 193 -0.81 -0.94 13.88
C ARG A 193 -1.55 -0.74 15.19
N GLY A 194 -2.78 -0.20 15.14
CA GLY A 194 -3.57 0.18 16.32
C GLY A 194 -3.80 -0.94 17.34
N ARG A 195 -3.65 -2.20 16.92
CA ARG A 195 -3.73 -3.37 17.80
C ARG A 195 -2.44 -3.61 18.60
N PHE A 196 -1.29 -3.17 18.09
CA PHE A 196 0.04 -3.47 18.65
C PHE A 196 0.76 -2.24 19.19
N CYS A 197 0.49 -1.06 18.61
CA CYS A 197 1.15 0.19 18.95
C CYS A 197 0.12 1.33 19.04
N THR A 198 0.18 2.13 20.10
CA THR A 198 -0.66 3.32 20.26
C THR A 198 -0.20 4.49 19.40
N GLU A 199 1.11 4.57 19.15
CA GLU A 199 1.73 5.67 18.40
C GLU A 199 2.23 5.20 17.03
N GLU A 200 2.32 6.15 16.09
CA GLU A 200 2.94 5.90 14.80
C GLU A 200 4.39 5.43 14.96
N GLN A 201 4.77 4.43 14.17
CA GLN A 201 6.12 3.90 14.10
C GLN A 201 6.82 4.45 12.86
N GLN A 202 8.05 4.92 13.00
CA GLN A 202 8.78 5.46 11.85
C GLN A 202 8.99 4.39 10.77
N THR A 203 8.48 4.65 9.55
CA THR A 203 8.75 3.84 8.36
C THR A 203 9.58 4.60 7.31
N PHE A 204 9.62 5.92 7.36
CA PHE A 204 10.34 6.76 6.42
C PHE A 204 11.60 7.37 7.04
N PHE A 205 12.76 7.17 6.39
CA PHE A 205 14.10 7.47 6.90
C PHE A 205 14.91 8.30 5.90
N ARG A 206 14.74 9.61 5.92
CA ARG A 206 15.61 10.53 5.18
C ARG A 206 16.38 11.44 6.11
N PRO A 207 17.68 11.71 5.84
CA PRO A 207 18.43 12.73 6.57
C PRO A 207 17.67 14.07 6.58
N ASN A 208 17.65 14.72 7.74
CA ASN A 208 17.00 16.02 7.94
C ASN A 208 15.46 16.04 7.69
N ARG A 209 14.80 14.90 7.65
CA ARG A 209 13.34 14.79 7.67
C ARG A 209 12.88 14.28 9.03
N ARG A 210 11.65 14.65 9.40
CA ARG A 210 11.02 14.14 10.61
C ARG A 210 10.71 12.64 10.47
N PRO A 211 10.70 11.92 11.60
CA PRO A 211 10.25 10.54 11.59
C PRO A 211 8.75 10.49 11.31
N TYR A 212 8.36 9.91 10.19
CA TYR A 212 6.97 9.68 9.83
C TYR A 212 6.71 8.19 9.61
N GLN A 213 5.49 7.77 9.95
CA GLN A 213 4.93 6.54 9.43
C GLN A 213 4.16 6.89 8.16
N LEU A 214 4.74 6.64 6.99
CA LEU A 214 4.10 6.85 5.68
C LEU A 214 3.49 5.57 5.13
N ASP A 215 4.01 4.43 5.59
CA ASP A 215 3.57 3.11 5.19
C ASP A 215 2.58 2.56 6.22
N HIS A 216 1.48 2.01 5.74
CA HIS A 216 0.37 1.53 6.57
C HIS A 216 -0.14 0.19 6.07
N VAL A 217 -0.79 -0.56 6.96
CA VAL A 217 -1.43 -1.84 6.63
C VAL A 217 -2.82 -1.88 7.26
N PHE A 218 -3.81 -2.18 6.44
CA PHE A 218 -5.20 -2.28 6.83
C PHE A 218 -5.77 -3.64 6.44
N ALA A 219 -6.77 -4.08 7.20
CA ALA A 219 -7.48 -5.31 6.92
C ALA A 219 -8.97 -5.18 7.28
N ASP A 220 -9.79 -6.07 6.75
CA ASP A 220 -11.15 -6.28 7.25
C ASP A 220 -11.12 -6.84 8.69
N PRO A 221 -12.24 -6.77 9.45
CA PRO A 221 -12.27 -7.21 10.83
C PRO A 221 -11.96 -8.70 11.02
N LEU A 222 -12.31 -9.56 10.05
CA LEU A 222 -12.04 -10.98 10.13
C LEU A 222 -10.55 -11.28 9.94
N THR A 223 -9.94 -10.64 8.96
CA THR A 223 -8.49 -10.73 8.72
C THR A 223 -7.72 -10.12 9.90
N GLU A 224 -8.14 -8.95 10.42
CA GLU A 224 -7.54 -8.33 11.62
C GLU A 224 -7.54 -9.29 12.80
N SER A 225 -8.64 -10.00 13.07
CA SER A 225 -8.75 -10.92 14.20
C SER A 225 -7.70 -12.05 14.20
N ARG A 226 -7.16 -12.38 13.03
CA ARG A 226 -6.14 -13.40 12.77
C ARG A 226 -4.72 -12.88 12.84
N VAL A 227 -4.52 -11.58 13.00
CA VAL A 227 -3.18 -10.99 13.08
C VAL A 227 -2.53 -11.34 14.40
N LEU A 228 -1.37 -11.97 14.35
CA LEU A 228 -0.57 -12.39 15.50
C LEU A 228 0.50 -11.36 15.86
N ASP A 229 1.06 -10.69 14.84
CA ASP A 229 2.11 -9.69 15.00
C ASP A 229 2.06 -8.64 13.90
N TRP A 230 2.44 -7.42 14.25
CA TRP A 230 2.70 -6.30 13.35
C TRP A 230 3.93 -5.56 13.83
N ARG A 231 4.91 -5.34 12.95
CA ARG A 231 6.11 -4.60 13.31
C ARG A 231 6.74 -3.92 12.10
N VAL A 232 7.47 -2.83 12.36
CA VAL A 232 8.42 -2.24 11.41
C VAL A 232 9.73 -3.02 11.51
N ASP A 233 10.25 -3.50 10.39
CA ASP A 233 11.50 -4.26 10.36
C ASP A 233 12.72 -3.31 10.43
N THR A 234 13.04 -2.91 11.66
CA THR A 234 14.12 -1.98 11.96
C THR A 234 15.52 -2.48 11.59
N PRO A 235 15.88 -3.79 11.71
CA PRO A 235 17.18 -4.28 11.25
C PRO A 235 17.40 -4.11 9.74
N ALA A 236 16.36 -4.28 8.94
CA ALA A 236 16.44 -3.99 7.51
C ALA A 236 16.73 -2.51 7.24
N VAL A 237 16.22 -1.61 8.07
CA VAL A 237 16.45 -0.16 7.99
C VAL A 237 17.86 0.23 8.40
N ALA A 238 18.39 -0.32 9.48
CA ALA A 238 19.75 0.00 9.97
C ALA A 238 20.81 -0.39 8.93
N ALA A 239 20.53 -1.39 8.09
CA ALA A 239 21.37 -1.77 6.95
C ALA A 239 21.08 -0.93 5.68
N THR A 240 20.16 0.02 5.70
CA THR A 240 19.30 0.34 4.57
C THR A 240 19.36 1.69 3.89
N PRO A 241 20.19 2.68 4.15
CA PRO A 241 20.34 3.74 3.15
C PRO A 241 20.64 3.17 1.74
N ALA A 242 21.08 1.91 1.68
CA ALA A 242 21.41 1.21 0.45
C ALA A 242 20.21 0.50 -0.23
N PHE A 243 19.12 0.15 0.49
CA PHE A 243 18.01 -0.61 -0.06
C PHE A 243 16.77 0.25 -0.33
N SER A 244 16.38 1.10 0.61
CA SER A 244 15.28 2.05 0.48
C SER A 244 15.39 3.13 1.56
N ASP A 245 14.71 4.25 1.40
CA ASP A 245 14.47 5.22 2.47
C ASP A 245 13.21 4.89 3.29
N HIS A 246 12.58 3.75 2.99
CA HIS A 246 11.46 3.19 3.76
C HIS A 246 11.86 1.86 4.41
N ALA A 247 11.37 1.64 5.63
CA ALA A 247 11.44 0.35 6.31
C ALA A 247 10.25 -0.53 5.93
N PRO A 248 10.47 -1.83 5.74
CA PRO A 248 9.36 -2.75 5.55
C PRO A 248 8.53 -2.91 6.83
N ILE A 249 7.21 -3.09 6.65
CA ILE A 249 6.30 -3.56 7.69
C ILE A 249 6.10 -5.06 7.47
N VAL A 250 6.17 -5.82 8.56
CA VAL A 250 5.88 -7.27 8.57
C VAL A 250 4.63 -7.53 9.39
N VAL A 251 3.69 -8.25 8.79
CA VAL A 251 2.45 -8.70 9.43
C VAL A 251 2.44 -10.23 9.47
N GLU A 252 2.21 -10.80 10.63
CA GLU A 252 2.02 -12.25 10.79
C GLU A 252 0.56 -12.57 11.06
N LEU A 253 -0.01 -13.51 10.28
CA LEU A 253 -1.38 -13.95 10.40
C LEU A 253 -1.44 -15.46 10.67
N GLU A 254 -2.43 -15.89 11.41
CA GLU A 254 -2.80 -17.30 11.49
C GLU A 254 -3.09 -17.83 10.07
N ARG A 255 -2.64 -19.05 9.80
CA ARG A 255 -3.00 -19.73 8.54
C ARG A 255 -4.43 -20.26 8.68
N CYS A 256 -5.23 -20.08 7.64
CA CYS A 256 -6.48 -20.83 7.51
C CYS A 256 -6.12 -22.30 7.27
N ASN A 257 -6.61 -23.18 8.13
CA ASN A 257 -6.55 -24.63 7.94
C ASN A 257 -7.57 -25.07 6.88
#